data_9ea1bfad7b7e432b9f88118fe789f3f3
#
_entry.id   9ea1bfad7b7e432b9f88118fe789f3f3
#
_cell.length_a   1.000
_cell.length_b   1.000
_cell.length_c   1.000
_cell.angle_alpha   90.00
_cell.angle_beta   90.00
_cell.angle_gamma   90.00
#
_symmetry.space_group_name_H-M   'P 1'
#
loop_
_entity.id
_entity.type
_entity.pdbx_description
1 polymer ?
#
loop_
_entity_poly.entity_id
_entity_poly.type
_entity_poly.pdbx_seq_one_letter_code
_entity_poly.pdbx_strand_id
1 'polypeptide(L)'
;MVEIPIKDRKAERREATKAEIVDTAWDLVREQGLGGLNLRDLAARIGMRAPSLYEYFASKHAIYDAMFAQGYRQFAVVTAETEELSGEDGLRAGAHRAMAFMVEDPARYQLLFHRTIPGFTPSPQSYEVSVQQLDRTRAWFDRNGFAAPGALELFTSLVGGLAGQQIANDPGGDHWVRLVDTAVDMFLTYIKATGSIKGTGGPARRARERTRS
;
A
#
# COMPACT_ATOMS: atom_id res chain seq x y z
N MET A 1 6.09 -11.02 -41.58
CA MET A 1 5.51 -9.68 -41.40
C MET A 1 4.24 -9.88 -40.61
N VAL A 2 4.25 -9.59 -39.31
CA VAL A 2 3.08 -9.80 -38.43
C VAL A 2 2.22 -8.56 -38.56
N GLU A 3 1.04 -8.70 -39.12
CA GLU A 3 0.01 -7.65 -39.23
C GLU A 3 -0.53 -7.38 -37.80
N ILE A 4 -0.19 -6.22 -37.25
CA ILE A 4 -0.79 -5.75 -35.98
C ILE A 4 -2.19 -5.22 -36.31
N PRO A 5 -3.29 -5.78 -35.77
CA PRO A 5 -4.65 -5.40 -36.12
C PRO A 5 -4.93 -3.91 -35.79
N ILE A 6 -5.58 -3.21 -36.68
CA ILE A 6 -6.00 -1.78 -36.54
C ILE A 6 -6.85 -1.54 -35.29
N LYS A 7 -7.50 -2.59 -34.78
CA LYS A 7 -8.30 -2.60 -33.54
C LYS A 7 -7.49 -2.29 -32.28
N ASP A 8 -6.21 -2.58 -32.29
CA ASP A 8 -5.28 -2.43 -31.18
C ASP A 8 -4.90 -0.95 -30.94
N ARG A 9 -4.64 -0.19 -31.99
CA ARG A 9 -4.22 1.22 -31.90
C ARG A 9 -5.25 2.15 -31.25
N LYS A 10 -6.54 1.88 -31.42
CA LYS A 10 -7.61 2.68 -30.81
C LYS A 10 -7.70 2.40 -29.30
N ALA A 11 -7.56 1.14 -28.91
CA ALA A 11 -7.52 0.73 -27.51
C ALA A 11 -6.27 1.30 -26.82
N GLU A 12 -5.11 1.19 -27.44
CA GLU A 12 -3.85 1.77 -26.94
C GLU A 12 -3.94 3.29 -26.70
N ARG A 13 -4.47 4.02 -27.67
CA ARG A 13 -4.70 5.48 -27.53
C ARG A 13 -5.66 5.80 -26.40
N ARG A 14 -6.73 5.00 -26.24
CA ARG A 14 -7.68 5.19 -25.16
C ARG A 14 -7.04 4.97 -23.78
N GLU A 15 -6.23 3.92 -23.64
CA GLU A 15 -5.52 3.64 -22.37
C GLU A 15 -4.43 4.69 -22.08
N ALA A 16 -3.71 5.16 -23.13
CA ALA A 16 -2.76 6.26 -22.96
C ALA A 16 -3.45 7.55 -22.46
N THR A 17 -4.61 7.89 -23.01
CA THR A 17 -5.39 9.06 -22.54
C THR A 17 -5.90 8.85 -21.10
N LYS A 18 -6.34 7.64 -20.74
CA LYS A 18 -6.72 7.36 -19.35
C LYS A 18 -5.54 7.51 -18.39
N ALA A 19 -4.34 7.04 -18.77
CA ALA A 19 -3.14 7.22 -17.98
C ALA A 19 -2.82 8.70 -17.78
N GLU A 20 -2.86 9.51 -18.84
CA GLU A 20 -2.66 10.97 -18.79
C GLU A 20 -3.67 11.65 -17.83
N ILE A 21 -4.95 11.24 -17.88
CA ILE A 21 -6.00 11.76 -16.99
C ILE A 21 -5.64 11.42 -15.52
N VAL A 22 -5.21 10.20 -15.25
CA VAL A 22 -4.86 9.74 -13.89
C VAL A 22 -3.60 10.46 -13.38
N ASP A 23 -2.58 10.61 -14.22
CA ASP A 23 -1.34 11.31 -13.85
C ASP A 23 -1.61 12.79 -13.54
N THR A 24 -2.42 13.45 -14.39
CA THR A 24 -2.84 14.85 -14.13
C THR A 24 -3.74 14.97 -12.89
N ALA A 25 -4.55 13.94 -12.59
CA ALA A 25 -5.35 13.92 -11.36
C ALA A 25 -4.45 13.83 -10.13
N TRP A 26 -3.33 13.08 -10.17
CA TRP A 26 -2.33 13.07 -9.11
C TRP A 26 -1.70 14.44 -8.90
N ASP A 27 -1.35 15.16 -9.95
CA ASP A 27 -0.80 16.51 -9.84
C ASP A 27 -1.79 17.47 -9.17
N LEU A 28 -3.06 17.41 -9.56
CA LEU A 28 -4.11 18.22 -8.93
C LEU A 28 -4.30 17.92 -7.44
N VAL A 29 -4.31 16.63 -7.05
CA VAL A 29 -4.51 16.29 -5.64
C VAL A 29 -3.28 16.58 -4.79
N ARG A 30 -2.08 16.59 -5.34
CA ARG A 30 -0.86 17.05 -4.66
C ARG A 30 -0.93 18.55 -4.33
N GLU A 31 -1.49 19.35 -5.25
CA GLU A 31 -1.64 20.78 -5.08
C GLU A 31 -2.80 21.19 -4.15
N GLN A 32 -3.93 20.49 -4.25
CA GLN A 32 -5.21 20.91 -3.66
C GLN A 32 -5.76 19.95 -2.60
N GLY A 33 -5.06 18.85 -2.35
CA GLY A 33 -5.55 17.73 -1.54
C GLY A 33 -6.58 16.85 -2.27
N LEU A 34 -6.84 15.66 -1.72
CA LEU A 34 -7.78 14.70 -2.34
C LEU A 34 -9.19 15.28 -2.53
N GLY A 35 -9.69 16.04 -1.56
CA GLY A 35 -11.01 16.70 -1.65
C GLY A 35 -11.11 17.70 -2.79
N GLY A 36 -9.99 18.35 -3.16
CA GLY A 36 -9.90 19.39 -4.17
C GLY A 36 -9.99 18.92 -5.62
N LEU A 37 -9.91 17.62 -5.92
CA LEU A 37 -10.03 17.13 -7.29
C LEU A 37 -11.33 17.62 -7.93
N ASN A 38 -11.20 18.43 -9.00
CA ASN A 38 -12.30 19.01 -9.74
C ASN A 38 -12.19 18.59 -11.22
N LEU A 39 -13.28 18.03 -11.77
CA LEU A 39 -13.28 17.51 -13.14
C LEU A 39 -13.14 18.60 -14.22
N ARG A 40 -13.54 19.85 -13.94
CA ARG A 40 -13.35 20.97 -14.88
C ARG A 40 -11.88 21.36 -14.98
N ASP A 41 -11.22 21.46 -13.83
CA ASP A 41 -9.79 21.80 -13.75
C ASP A 41 -8.93 20.70 -14.36
N LEU A 42 -9.28 19.42 -14.08
CA LEU A 42 -8.65 18.27 -14.69
C LEU A 42 -8.77 18.28 -16.22
N ALA A 43 -9.98 18.50 -16.75
CA ALA A 43 -10.20 18.59 -18.18
C ALA A 43 -9.41 19.73 -18.81
N ALA A 44 -9.41 20.91 -18.18
CA ALA A 44 -8.68 22.08 -18.66
C ALA A 44 -7.17 21.82 -18.76
N ARG A 45 -6.57 21.14 -17.75
CA ARG A 45 -5.13 20.84 -17.74
C ARG A 45 -4.69 19.92 -18.89
N ILE A 46 -5.54 18.97 -19.27
CA ILE A 46 -5.26 18.03 -20.37
C ILE A 46 -5.81 18.52 -21.73
N GLY A 47 -6.26 19.78 -21.82
CA GLY A 47 -6.78 20.37 -23.05
C GLY A 47 -8.10 19.77 -23.54
N MET A 48 -8.89 19.16 -22.63
CA MET A 48 -10.19 18.56 -22.93
C MET A 48 -11.35 19.43 -22.44
N ARG A 49 -12.54 19.19 -23.01
CA ARG A 49 -13.80 19.70 -22.43
C ARG A 49 -14.27 18.73 -21.32
N ALA A 50 -14.82 19.26 -20.24
CA ALA A 50 -15.30 18.43 -19.12
C ALA A 50 -16.25 17.28 -19.54
N PRO A 51 -17.17 17.43 -20.51
CA PRO A 51 -17.97 16.30 -21.02
C PRO A 51 -17.16 15.16 -21.61
N SER A 52 -16.01 15.45 -22.25
CA SER A 52 -15.16 14.42 -22.85
C SER A 52 -14.47 13.53 -21.81
N LEU A 53 -14.28 13.99 -20.57
CA LEU A 53 -13.77 13.13 -19.48
C LEU A 53 -14.71 11.96 -19.19
N TYR A 54 -16.02 12.17 -19.31
CA TYR A 54 -17.02 11.14 -19.05
C TYR A 54 -16.98 9.98 -20.05
N GLU A 55 -16.34 10.16 -21.20
CA GLU A 55 -16.06 9.07 -22.16
C GLU A 55 -15.00 8.08 -21.60
N TYR A 56 -14.14 8.55 -20.71
CA TYR A 56 -13.05 7.77 -20.10
C TYR A 56 -13.37 7.31 -18.68
N PHE A 57 -13.98 8.17 -17.88
CA PHE A 57 -14.32 7.90 -16.47
C PHE A 57 -15.73 8.35 -16.14
N ALA A 58 -16.57 7.42 -15.74
CA ALA A 58 -18.00 7.68 -15.48
C ALA A 58 -18.26 8.66 -14.33
N SER A 59 -17.30 8.89 -13.45
CA SER A 59 -17.43 9.76 -12.27
C SER A 59 -16.05 10.15 -11.70
N LYS A 60 -16.06 11.12 -10.79
CA LYS A 60 -14.88 11.47 -9.97
C LYS A 60 -14.36 10.25 -9.17
N HIS A 61 -15.26 9.42 -8.65
CA HIS A 61 -14.89 8.20 -7.92
C HIS A 61 -14.21 7.17 -8.84
N ALA A 62 -14.59 7.09 -10.12
CA ALA A 62 -13.90 6.22 -11.07
C ALA A 62 -12.45 6.67 -11.34
N ILE A 63 -12.15 7.97 -11.24
CA ILE A 63 -10.79 8.49 -11.33
C ILE A 63 -10.01 8.12 -10.05
N TYR A 64 -10.59 8.31 -8.86
CA TYR A 64 -9.95 7.86 -7.61
C TYR A 64 -9.69 6.35 -7.61
N ASP A 65 -10.58 5.56 -8.19
CA ASP A 65 -10.44 4.11 -8.31
C ASP A 65 -9.22 3.73 -9.18
N ALA A 66 -9.06 4.42 -10.32
CA ALA A 66 -7.90 4.24 -11.18
C ALA A 66 -6.59 4.71 -10.52
N MET A 67 -6.62 5.85 -9.80
CA MET A 67 -5.50 6.35 -9.00
C MET A 67 -5.11 5.35 -7.92
N PHE A 68 -6.09 4.77 -7.20
CA PHE A 68 -5.86 3.75 -6.18
C PHE A 68 -5.14 2.53 -6.77
N ALA A 69 -5.64 1.99 -7.87
CA ALA A 69 -5.01 0.85 -8.54
C ALA A 69 -3.60 1.18 -9.06
N GLN A 70 -3.39 2.38 -9.61
CA GLN A 70 -2.07 2.83 -10.07
C GLN A 70 -1.10 2.97 -8.90
N GLY A 71 -1.52 3.61 -7.81
CA GLY A 71 -0.68 3.80 -6.63
C GLY A 71 -0.23 2.49 -5.98
N TYR A 72 -1.12 1.48 -5.90
CA TYR A 72 -0.72 0.15 -5.40
C TYR A 72 0.22 -0.59 -6.35
N ARG A 73 0.09 -0.42 -7.68
CA ARG A 73 1.09 -0.95 -8.63
C ARG A 73 2.46 -0.30 -8.43
N GLN A 74 2.50 1.01 -8.22
CA GLN A 74 3.74 1.73 -7.90
C GLN A 74 4.35 1.23 -6.58
N PHE A 75 3.53 1.05 -5.54
CA PHE A 75 3.97 0.50 -4.27
C PHE A 75 4.53 -0.92 -4.42
N ALA A 76 3.90 -1.76 -5.23
CA ALA A 76 4.37 -3.10 -5.52
C ALA A 76 5.75 -3.11 -6.21
N VAL A 77 6.00 -2.18 -7.13
CA VAL A 77 7.31 -2.03 -7.80
C VAL A 77 8.38 -1.64 -6.79
N VAL A 78 8.11 -0.63 -5.95
CA VAL A 78 9.08 -0.13 -4.96
C VAL A 78 9.42 -1.19 -3.90
N THR A 79 8.44 -1.96 -3.45
CA THR A 79 8.66 -3.01 -2.45
C THR A 79 9.33 -4.25 -3.04
N ALA A 80 9.11 -4.55 -4.33
CA ALA A 80 9.77 -5.67 -5.01
C ALA A 80 11.30 -5.53 -5.07
N GLU A 81 11.84 -4.31 -5.05
CA GLU A 81 13.28 -4.07 -5.05
C GLU A 81 14.02 -4.69 -3.84
N THR A 82 13.30 -4.97 -2.76
CA THR A 82 13.85 -5.55 -1.53
C THR A 82 13.42 -7.00 -1.29
N GLU A 83 12.60 -7.60 -2.16
CA GLU A 83 12.08 -8.96 -2.00
C GLU A 83 13.16 -10.06 -2.07
N GLU A 84 14.30 -9.79 -2.73
CA GLU A 84 15.44 -10.69 -2.80
C GLU A 84 16.28 -10.69 -1.51
N LEU A 85 16.16 -9.64 -0.71
CA LEU A 85 16.80 -9.58 0.59
C LEU A 85 16.01 -10.46 1.58
N SER A 86 16.71 -11.08 2.53
CA SER A 86 16.11 -12.01 3.47
C SER A 86 16.39 -11.61 4.93
N GLY A 87 15.63 -12.21 5.85
CA GLY A 87 15.83 -12.03 7.28
C GLY A 87 15.66 -10.58 7.74
N GLU A 88 16.42 -10.21 8.78
CA GLU A 88 16.33 -8.89 9.41
C GLU A 88 16.73 -7.75 8.46
N ASP A 89 17.72 -7.96 7.61
CA ASP A 89 18.18 -6.95 6.62
C ASP A 89 17.10 -6.66 5.57
N GLY A 90 16.42 -7.70 5.07
CA GLY A 90 15.30 -7.55 4.15
C GLY A 90 14.12 -6.83 4.79
N LEU A 91 13.83 -7.13 6.06
CA LEU A 91 12.78 -6.45 6.82
C LEU A 91 13.05 -4.95 6.98
N ARG A 92 14.31 -4.58 7.32
CA ARG A 92 14.72 -3.17 7.42
C ARG A 92 14.62 -2.46 6.07
N ALA A 93 15.20 -3.04 5.04
CA ALA A 93 15.15 -2.46 3.71
C ALA A 93 13.71 -2.25 3.21
N GLY A 94 12.83 -3.25 3.42
CA GLY A 94 11.41 -3.15 3.10
C GLY A 94 10.69 -2.05 3.89
N ALA A 95 10.98 -1.92 5.21
CA ALA A 95 10.45 -0.86 6.05
C ALA A 95 10.85 0.53 5.55
N HIS A 96 12.14 0.75 5.26
CA HIS A 96 12.63 2.02 4.74
C HIS A 96 12.05 2.36 3.37
N ARG A 97 11.91 1.37 2.46
CA ARG A 97 11.28 1.57 1.16
C ARG A 97 9.81 1.94 1.27
N ALA A 98 9.06 1.22 2.11
CA ALA A 98 7.66 1.53 2.36
C ALA A 98 7.48 2.92 2.99
N MET A 99 8.31 3.26 3.99
CA MET A 99 8.32 4.59 4.63
C MET A 99 8.59 5.69 3.61
N ALA A 100 9.64 5.57 2.81
CA ALA A 100 10.01 6.55 1.78
C ALA A 100 8.86 6.77 0.79
N PHE A 101 8.26 5.69 0.27
CA PHE A 101 7.12 5.75 -0.63
C PHE A 101 5.92 6.50 -0.04
N MET A 102 5.63 6.27 1.26
CA MET A 102 4.50 6.88 1.94
C MET A 102 4.71 8.38 2.18
N VAL A 103 5.92 8.79 2.61
CA VAL A 103 6.20 10.19 2.95
C VAL A 103 6.49 11.07 1.74
N GLU A 104 6.93 10.47 0.63
CA GLU A 104 7.20 11.17 -0.63
C GLU A 104 5.96 11.86 -1.19
N ASP A 105 4.79 11.24 -1.05
CA ASP A 105 3.53 11.74 -1.59
C ASP A 105 2.38 11.56 -0.58
N PRO A 106 2.13 12.58 0.27
CA PRO A 106 1.06 12.54 1.27
C PRO A 106 -0.34 12.32 0.70
N ALA A 107 -0.63 12.82 -0.50
CA ALA A 107 -1.92 12.60 -1.15
C ALA A 107 -2.09 11.13 -1.55
N ARG A 108 -1.03 10.51 -2.07
CA ARG A 108 -0.99 9.07 -2.38
C ARG A 108 -1.13 8.24 -1.11
N TYR A 109 -0.40 8.56 -0.05
CA TYR A 109 -0.51 7.90 1.26
C TYR A 109 -1.96 7.93 1.78
N GLN A 110 -2.61 9.08 1.73
CA GLN A 110 -4.00 9.23 2.17
C GLN A 110 -4.97 8.40 1.32
N LEU A 111 -4.80 8.38 -0.01
CA LEU A 111 -5.70 7.62 -0.89
C LEU A 111 -5.55 6.11 -0.71
N LEU A 112 -4.32 5.62 -0.55
CA LEU A 112 -4.05 4.18 -0.51
C LEU A 112 -4.31 3.56 0.86
N PHE A 113 -3.94 4.25 1.93
CA PHE A 113 -3.90 3.66 3.27
C PHE A 113 -4.96 4.22 4.22
N HIS A 114 -5.70 5.26 3.80
CA HIS A 114 -6.75 5.88 4.63
C HIS A 114 -8.04 6.07 3.86
N ARG A 115 -9.17 5.95 4.53
CA ARG A 115 -10.50 6.22 3.96
C ARG A 115 -10.90 7.67 4.15
N THR A 116 -10.17 8.59 3.51
CA THR A 116 -10.36 10.04 3.70
C THR A 116 -11.38 10.65 2.74
N ILE A 117 -11.77 9.96 1.67
CA ILE A 117 -12.73 10.47 0.68
C ILE A 117 -14.13 9.96 1.03
N PRO A 118 -15.09 10.86 1.38
CA PRO A 118 -16.45 10.45 1.71
C PRO A 118 -17.12 9.69 0.56
N GLY A 119 -17.72 8.54 0.86
CA GLY A 119 -18.46 7.71 -0.10
C GLY A 119 -17.60 7.00 -1.15
N PHE A 120 -16.28 7.14 -1.12
CA PHE A 120 -15.39 6.40 -2.00
C PHE A 120 -15.04 5.03 -1.39
N THR A 121 -15.22 4.00 -2.21
CA THR A 121 -14.72 2.65 -1.97
C THR A 121 -14.11 2.16 -3.28
N PRO A 122 -12.90 1.61 -3.27
CA PRO A 122 -12.30 1.03 -4.48
C PRO A 122 -13.19 -0.09 -5.04
N SER A 123 -13.22 -0.20 -6.38
CA SER A 123 -13.88 -1.31 -7.06
C SER A 123 -13.21 -2.64 -6.67
N PRO A 124 -13.91 -3.79 -6.80
CA PRO A 124 -13.31 -5.10 -6.54
C PRO A 124 -12.02 -5.33 -7.34
N GLN A 125 -11.97 -4.85 -8.60
CA GLN A 125 -10.79 -4.97 -9.46
C GLN A 125 -9.61 -4.14 -8.97
N SER A 126 -9.86 -2.89 -8.55
CA SER A 126 -8.81 -2.02 -8.01
C SER A 126 -8.35 -2.48 -6.63
N TYR A 127 -9.28 -2.96 -5.80
CA TYR A 127 -8.98 -3.52 -4.48
C TYR A 127 -8.13 -4.79 -4.56
N GLU A 128 -8.37 -5.64 -5.56
CA GLU A 128 -7.59 -6.85 -5.81
C GLU A 128 -6.09 -6.56 -5.95
N VAL A 129 -5.72 -5.41 -6.54
CA VAL A 129 -4.30 -4.99 -6.64
C VAL A 129 -3.67 -4.80 -5.26
N SER A 130 -4.43 -4.25 -4.31
CA SER A 130 -3.95 -4.08 -2.93
C SER A 130 -3.86 -5.41 -2.18
N VAL A 131 -4.80 -6.32 -2.41
CA VAL A 131 -4.78 -7.68 -1.85
C VAL A 131 -3.56 -8.44 -2.31
N GLN A 132 -3.29 -8.44 -3.62
CA GLN A 132 -2.10 -9.10 -4.19
C GLN A 132 -0.79 -8.57 -3.60
N GLN A 133 -0.70 -7.25 -3.36
CA GLN A 133 0.47 -6.66 -2.70
C GLN A 133 0.60 -7.15 -1.25
N LEU A 134 -0.50 -7.20 -0.51
CA LEU A 134 -0.51 -7.70 0.86
C LEU A 134 -0.12 -9.18 0.93
N ASP A 135 -0.62 -10.00 0.01
CA ASP A 135 -0.32 -11.43 -0.06
C ASP A 135 1.16 -11.69 -0.40
N ARG A 136 1.78 -10.87 -1.28
CA ARG A 136 3.23 -10.93 -1.52
C ARG A 136 4.02 -10.65 -0.23
N THR A 137 3.65 -9.59 0.48
CA THR A 137 4.30 -9.24 1.74
C THR A 137 4.13 -10.35 2.77
N ARG A 138 2.93 -10.94 2.88
CA ARG A 138 2.66 -12.08 3.76
C ARG A 138 3.52 -13.29 3.40
N ALA A 139 3.60 -13.64 2.12
CA ALA A 139 4.43 -14.74 1.66
C ALA A 139 5.93 -14.48 1.93
N TRP A 140 6.38 -13.23 1.83
CA TRP A 140 7.75 -12.86 2.21
C TRP A 140 7.99 -13.03 3.71
N PHE A 141 7.05 -12.60 4.57
CA PHE A 141 7.10 -12.79 6.03
C PHE A 141 7.18 -14.27 6.39
N ASP A 142 6.36 -15.10 5.77
CA ASP A 142 6.32 -16.55 6.02
C ASP A 142 7.65 -17.21 5.68
N ARG A 143 8.25 -16.86 4.51
CA ARG A 143 9.54 -17.41 4.08
C ARG A 143 10.71 -16.98 4.96
N ASN A 144 10.61 -15.82 5.62
CA ASN A 144 11.69 -15.24 6.42
C ASN A 144 11.53 -15.45 7.93
N GLY A 145 10.56 -16.28 8.36
CA GLY A 145 10.39 -16.65 9.77
C GLY A 145 9.63 -15.62 10.61
N PHE A 146 8.90 -14.69 9.98
CA PHE A 146 8.09 -13.69 10.66
C PHE A 146 6.60 -14.06 10.74
N ALA A 147 6.27 -15.34 10.65
CA ALA A 147 4.89 -15.87 10.53
C ALA A 147 4.12 -15.92 11.86
N ALA A 148 4.43 -15.09 12.85
CA ALA A 148 3.64 -15.02 14.08
C ALA A 148 2.23 -14.43 13.80
N PRO A 149 1.17 -14.89 14.50
CA PRO A 149 -0.17 -14.33 14.35
C PRO A 149 -0.17 -12.81 14.58
N GLY A 150 -0.70 -12.04 13.63
CA GLY A 150 -0.75 -10.58 13.70
C GLY A 150 0.57 -9.86 13.41
N ALA A 151 1.64 -10.58 13.04
CA ALA A 151 2.95 -9.98 12.79
C ALA A 151 2.92 -8.99 11.63
N LEU A 152 2.29 -9.34 10.51
CA LEU A 152 2.18 -8.45 9.36
C LEU A 152 1.35 -7.21 9.68
N GLU A 153 0.23 -7.38 10.36
CA GLU A 153 -0.66 -6.29 10.79
C GLU A 153 0.06 -5.34 11.74
N LEU A 154 0.82 -5.87 12.70
CA LEU A 154 1.63 -5.07 13.62
C LEU A 154 2.72 -4.30 12.89
N PHE A 155 3.48 -4.98 12.02
CA PHE A 155 4.56 -4.36 11.25
C PHE A 155 4.07 -3.23 10.35
N THR A 156 3.01 -3.48 9.58
CA THR A 156 2.42 -2.47 8.69
C THR A 156 1.84 -1.29 9.45
N SER A 157 1.28 -1.54 10.66
CA SER A 157 0.79 -0.49 11.55
C SER A 157 1.93 0.38 12.11
N LEU A 158 3.08 -0.21 12.47
CA LEU A 158 4.24 0.54 12.93
C LEU A 158 4.78 1.46 11.83
N VAL A 159 5.06 0.92 10.65
CA VAL A 159 5.61 1.71 9.54
C VAL A 159 4.61 2.77 9.04
N GLY A 160 3.34 2.37 8.86
CA GLY A 160 2.28 3.30 8.45
C GLY A 160 2.01 4.39 9.49
N GLY A 161 2.07 4.06 10.78
CA GLY A 161 1.95 5.02 11.87
C GLY A 161 3.08 6.05 11.87
N LEU A 162 4.34 5.61 11.70
CA LEU A 162 5.48 6.52 11.56
C LEU A 162 5.34 7.43 10.36
N ALA A 163 4.90 6.90 9.21
CA ALA A 163 4.64 7.70 8.01
C ALA A 163 3.55 8.77 8.25
N GLY A 164 2.46 8.39 8.90
CA GLY A 164 1.41 9.34 9.28
C GLY A 164 1.89 10.44 10.20
N GLN A 165 2.71 10.11 11.20
CA GLN A 165 3.32 11.09 12.10
C GLN A 165 4.31 12.02 11.36
N GLN A 166 5.12 11.47 10.46
CA GLN A 166 6.06 12.26 9.65
C GLN A 166 5.31 13.29 8.79
N ILE A 167 4.27 12.84 8.10
CA ILE A 167 3.46 13.70 7.23
C ILE A 167 2.72 14.78 8.02
N ALA A 168 2.23 14.45 9.20
CA ALA A 168 1.41 15.37 10.00
C ALA A 168 2.23 16.38 10.81
N ASN A 169 3.39 16.00 11.35
CA ASN A 169 4.09 16.75 12.38
C ASN A 169 5.47 17.28 11.94
N ASP A 170 6.07 16.70 10.89
CA ASP A 170 7.37 17.12 10.37
C ASP A 170 7.43 16.93 8.84
N PRO A 171 6.53 17.61 8.08
CA PRO A 171 6.46 17.47 6.64
C PRO A 171 7.76 17.96 5.96
N GLY A 172 8.39 17.06 5.19
CA GLY A 172 9.67 17.34 4.52
C GLY A 172 10.91 17.18 5.41
N GLY A 173 10.76 16.92 6.71
CA GLY A 173 11.84 16.54 7.61
C GLY A 173 12.10 15.05 7.68
N ASP A 174 12.78 14.58 8.74
CA ASP A 174 13.16 13.18 8.92
C ASP A 174 12.94 12.66 10.35
N HIS A 175 12.29 13.43 11.21
CA HIS A 175 12.17 13.13 12.64
C HIS A 175 11.61 11.73 12.90
N TRP A 176 10.53 11.38 12.21
CA TRP A 176 9.89 10.06 12.34
C TRP A 176 10.51 9.00 11.42
N VAL A 177 11.11 9.42 10.30
CA VAL A 177 11.84 8.51 9.39
C VAL A 177 13.00 7.83 10.11
N ARG A 178 13.73 8.57 10.94
CA ARG A 178 14.86 8.04 11.74
C ARG A 178 14.46 6.98 12.76
N LEU A 179 13.17 6.86 13.08
CA LEU A 179 12.66 5.86 14.03
C LEU A 179 12.34 4.51 13.37
N VAL A 180 12.46 4.38 12.04
CA VAL A 180 12.14 3.14 11.33
C VAL A 180 12.95 1.97 11.86
N ASP A 181 14.28 2.12 12.02
CA ASP A 181 15.12 1.05 12.56
C ASP A 181 14.74 0.67 14.00
N THR A 182 14.43 1.65 14.85
CA THR A 182 13.96 1.40 16.21
C THR A 182 12.64 0.60 16.20
N ALA A 183 11.71 0.95 15.32
CA ALA A 183 10.43 0.23 15.20
C ALA A 183 10.66 -1.21 14.69
N VAL A 184 11.59 -1.43 13.77
CA VAL A 184 11.98 -2.77 13.32
C VAL A 184 12.60 -3.57 14.46
N ASP A 185 13.50 -2.99 15.27
CA ASP A 185 14.10 -3.66 16.43
C ASP A 185 13.06 -4.07 17.48
N MET A 186 12.09 -3.19 17.74
CA MET A 186 10.95 -3.50 18.62
C MET A 186 10.13 -4.67 18.07
N PHE A 187 9.82 -4.66 16.78
CA PHE A 187 9.11 -5.73 16.10
C PHE A 187 9.88 -7.06 16.16
N LEU A 188 11.18 -7.05 15.87
CA LEU A 188 12.03 -8.24 15.93
C LEU A 188 12.11 -8.82 17.36
N THR A 189 12.15 -7.96 18.36
CA THR A 189 12.10 -8.38 19.78
C THR A 189 10.78 -9.09 20.09
N TYR A 190 9.65 -8.55 19.60
CA TYR A 190 8.34 -9.18 19.74
C TYR A 190 8.29 -10.55 19.05
N ILE A 191 8.76 -10.67 17.81
CA ILE A 191 8.79 -11.92 17.07
C ILE A 191 9.64 -12.98 17.79
N LYS A 192 10.84 -12.61 18.27
CA LYS A 192 11.71 -13.53 19.03
C LYS A 192 11.03 -14.01 20.31
N ALA A 193 10.34 -13.15 21.01
CA ALA A 193 9.62 -13.49 22.24
C ALA A 193 8.42 -14.42 21.98
N THR A 194 7.64 -14.18 20.92
CA THR A 194 6.47 -15.01 20.56
C THR A 194 6.89 -16.36 19.97
N GLY A 195 7.98 -16.43 19.24
CA GLY A 195 8.59 -17.68 18.75
C GLY A 195 9.12 -18.56 19.89
N SER A 196 9.69 -17.98 20.95
CA SER A 196 10.18 -18.69 22.12
C SER A 196 9.05 -19.31 22.96
N ILE A 197 7.88 -18.69 23.01
CA ILE A 197 6.70 -19.23 23.72
C ILE A 197 6.13 -20.49 23.04
N LYS A 198 6.28 -20.64 21.73
CA LYS A 198 5.85 -21.86 21.01
C LYS A 198 6.75 -23.08 21.25
N GLY A 199 7.98 -22.88 21.74
CA GLY A 199 8.94 -23.96 22.05
C GLY A 199 8.85 -24.50 23.48
N THR A 200 8.17 -23.82 24.41
CA THR A 200 7.95 -24.33 25.77
C THR A 200 6.62 -25.09 25.80
N GLY A 201 6.68 -26.40 25.46
CA GLY A 201 5.58 -27.32 25.71
C GLY A 201 5.15 -27.22 27.17
N GLY A 202 3.92 -26.79 27.40
CA GLY A 202 3.34 -26.71 28.72
C GLY A 202 3.38 -28.10 29.41
N PRO A 203 3.58 -28.17 30.73
CA PRO A 203 3.63 -29.43 31.43
C PRO A 203 2.30 -30.18 31.24
N ALA A 204 2.40 -31.41 30.78
CA ALA A 204 1.28 -32.33 30.67
C ALA A 204 0.53 -32.38 31.98
N ARG A 205 -0.71 -31.92 31.98
CA ARG A 205 -1.64 -32.02 33.10
C ARG A 205 -1.90 -33.50 33.37
N ARG A 206 -1.13 -34.10 34.32
CA ARG A 206 -1.39 -35.45 34.79
C ARG A 206 -2.79 -35.46 35.40
N ALA A 207 -3.71 -36.13 34.72
CA ALA A 207 -5.01 -36.52 35.23
C ALA A 207 -4.76 -37.42 36.45
N ARG A 208 -5.08 -36.92 37.65
CA ARG A 208 -5.21 -37.76 38.85
C ARG A 208 -6.55 -38.47 38.74
N GLU A 209 -6.52 -39.73 38.31
CA GLU A 209 -7.58 -40.69 38.61
C GLU A 209 -7.67 -40.84 40.15
N ARG A 210 -8.74 -40.34 40.69
CA ARG A 210 -9.17 -40.75 42.07
C ARG A 210 -10.07 -41.96 41.93
N THR A 211 -9.50 -43.13 42.13
CA THR A 211 -10.21 -44.36 42.47
C THR A 211 -11.01 -44.10 43.75
N ARG A 212 -12.32 -44.26 43.70
CA ARG A 212 -13.18 -44.46 44.90
C ARG A 212 -13.50 -45.94 44.98
N SER A 213 -13.03 -46.54 46.07
CA SER A 213 -13.63 -47.72 46.70
C SER A 213 -14.93 -47.34 47.36
#